data_6c7a3dee122d740932081605d6843a72
#
_entry.id   6c7a3dee122d740932081605d6843a72
#
_cell.length_a   1.000
_cell.length_b   1.000
_cell.length_c   1.000
_cell.angle_alpha   90.00
_cell.angle_beta   90.00
_cell.angle_gamma   90.00
#
_symmetry.space_group_name_H-M   'P 1'
#
loop_
_entity.id
_entity.type
_entity.pdbx_description
1 polymer ?
#
loop_
_entity_poly.entity_id
_entity_poly.type
_entity_poly.pdbx_seq_one_letter_code
_entity_poly.pdbx_strand_id
1 'polypeptide(L)'
;MRKAIRTLSTFLLAFGLATYGSVAHAQDVPSDYQQVLKLVGRSGDYKANVLKVNIPRNDLHVTIADYPVPTTFGFGGWFALTKGDGGDDVMMGDLVLLQEEVNPVMSALLDHGLEVTALHNHFFWAQPEVFFMHIHGHGKAVDLANQIKPALDLIGHAAPAPATGSAPASAPAKSALDTARIAKIVGHDGEQNGAVYKITVGRADLDVKEMGATINARMGLNTWAAFVGTDEDAAVAGDVAMLETEVTPTLKALRGHGLEVVAIHHHMTNSRPLVIFLHYWGRGPAEKLATGFKAALDELGKGSK
;
A
#
# COMPACT_ATOMS: atom_id res chain seq x y z
N MET A 1 -6.86 59.76 63.08
CA MET A 1 -6.12 58.55 62.63
C MET A 1 -6.95 57.86 61.58
N ARG A 2 -6.65 58.02 60.24
CA ARG A 2 -7.32 57.42 59.16
C ARG A 2 -6.39 56.38 58.51
N LYS A 3 -6.79 55.06 58.54
CA LYS A 3 -6.04 53.98 57.91
C LYS A 3 -6.42 53.92 56.42
N ALA A 4 -5.44 54.05 55.57
CA ALA A 4 -5.60 53.82 54.11
C ALA A 4 -5.47 52.34 53.83
N ILE A 5 -6.50 51.80 53.14
CA ILE A 5 -6.52 50.44 52.60
C ILE A 5 -5.96 50.51 51.15
N ARG A 6 -4.85 49.84 50.89
CA ARG A 6 -4.31 49.68 49.54
C ARG A 6 -4.89 48.38 48.91
N THR A 7 -5.67 48.54 47.89
CA THR A 7 -6.15 47.44 47.08
C THR A 7 -5.09 47.06 46.04
N LEU A 8 -4.63 45.83 46.09
CA LEU A 8 -3.68 45.25 45.15
C LEU A 8 -4.47 44.59 44.00
N SER A 9 -4.45 45.20 42.81
CA SER A 9 -5.07 44.60 41.62
C SER A 9 -4.07 43.69 40.94
N THR A 10 -4.37 42.40 40.92
CA THR A 10 -3.59 41.36 40.24
C THR A 10 -4.08 41.29 38.80
N PHE A 11 -3.24 41.69 37.85
CA PHE A 11 -3.47 41.47 36.42
C PHE A 11 -3.07 40.03 36.05
N LEU A 12 -4.03 39.19 35.72
CA LEU A 12 -3.77 37.91 35.07
C LEU A 12 -3.55 38.14 33.56
N LEU A 13 -2.32 37.99 33.10
CA LEU A 13 -2.02 37.88 31.68
C LEU A 13 -2.36 36.44 31.22
N ALA A 14 -3.43 36.29 30.44
CA ALA A 14 -3.72 35.04 29.74
C ALA A 14 -2.84 34.95 28.49
N PHE A 15 -1.84 34.09 28.54
CA PHE A 15 -1.06 33.69 27.37
C PHE A 15 -1.90 32.71 26.53
N GLY A 16 -2.52 33.19 25.47
CA GLY A 16 -3.15 32.36 24.46
C GLY A 16 -2.05 31.64 23.64
N LEU A 17 -1.88 30.31 23.82
CA LEU A 17 -1.13 29.49 22.90
C LEU A 17 -1.93 29.38 21.58
N ALA A 18 -1.54 30.13 20.55
CA ALA A 18 -1.99 29.93 19.20
C ALA A 18 -1.27 28.66 18.66
N THR A 19 -1.98 27.54 18.61
CA THR A 19 -1.51 26.35 17.88
C THR A 19 -1.61 26.66 16.39
N TYR A 20 -0.49 27.00 15.78
CA TYR A 20 -0.38 27.04 14.32
C TYR A 20 -0.46 25.60 13.82
N GLY A 21 -1.63 25.15 13.43
CA GLY A 21 -1.81 23.96 12.65
C GLY A 21 -1.08 24.16 11.32
N SER A 22 0.00 23.43 11.09
CA SER A 22 0.68 23.40 9.79
C SER A 22 -0.28 22.81 8.79
N VAL A 23 -0.90 23.65 7.94
CA VAL A 23 -1.60 23.21 6.76
C VAL A 23 -0.51 22.63 5.85
N ALA A 24 -0.45 21.32 5.73
CA ALA A 24 0.43 20.67 4.76
C ALA A 24 -0.01 21.12 3.36
N HIS A 25 0.73 22.05 2.77
CA HIS A 25 0.53 22.43 1.39
C HIS A 25 0.84 21.22 0.52
N ALA A 26 -0.05 20.90 -0.44
CA ALA A 26 0.27 19.93 -1.48
C ALA A 26 1.56 20.40 -2.17
N GLN A 27 2.55 19.49 -2.26
CA GLN A 27 3.79 19.80 -2.97
C GLN A 27 3.48 20.00 -4.46
N ASP A 28 4.00 21.05 -5.07
CA ASP A 28 3.90 21.22 -6.52
C ASP A 28 4.60 20.07 -7.23
N VAL A 29 3.92 19.48 -8.20
CA VAL A 29 4.49 18.38 -9.00
C VAL A 29 5.64 18.93 -9.86
N PRO A 30 6.87 18.41 -9.75
CA PRO A 30 7.99 18.80 -10.59
C PRO A 30 7.69 18.69 -12.09
N SER A 31 8.31 19.53 -12.92
CA SER A 31 8.00 19.63 -14.35
C SER A 31 8.25 18.33 -15.13
N ASP A 32 9.29 17.58 -14.76
CA ASP A 32 9.60 16.27 -15.33
C ASP A 32 8.51 15.24 -14.95
N TYR A 33 7.99 15.27 -13.72
CA TYR A 33 6.89 14.42 -13.29
C TYR A 33 5.55 14.83 -13.92
N GLN A 34 5.34 16.11 -14.21
CA GLN A 34 4.17 16.53 -15.01
C GLN A 34 4.23 15.93 -16.43
N GLN A 35 5.43 15.84 -17.03
CA GLN A 35 5.61 15.19 -18.32
C GLN A 35 5.35 13.67 -18.23
N VAL A 36 5.80 13.01 -17.17
CA VAL A 36 5.46 11.59 -16.91
C VAL A 36 3.95 11.39 -16.94
N LEU A 37 3.18 12.17 -16.16
CA LEU A 37 1.72 12.07 -16.10
C LEU A 37 1.06 12.25 -17.48
N LYS A 38 1.57 13.22 -18.27
CA LYS A 38 1.09 13.46 -19.63
C LYS A 38 1.38 12.28 -20.56
N LEU A 39 2.59 11.71 -20.51
CA LEU A 39 3.02 10.58 -21.36
C LEU A 39 2.22 9.32 -21.05
N VAL A 40 2.05 8.98 -19.77
CA VAL A 40 1.28 7.79 -19.39
C VAL A 40 -0.24 8.01 -19.50
N GLY A 41 -0.70 9.25 -19.69
CA GLY A 41 -2.12 9.59 -19.83
C GLY A 41 -2.93 9.32 -18.56
N ARG A 42 -2.33 9.46 -17.39
CA ARG A 42 -2.95 9.17 -16.09
C ARG A 42 -2.72 10.31 -15.10
N SER A 43 -3.60 10.42 -14.10
CA SER A 43 -3.36 11.28 -12.94
C SER A 43 -2.47 10.57 -11.92
N GLY A 44 -1.78 11.38 -11.11
CA GLY A 44 -0.98 10.91 -10.00
C GLY A 44 -0.93 11.95 -8.90
N ASP A 45 -0.39 11.60 -7.74
CA ASP A 45 -0.18 12.54 -6.65
C ASP A 45 1.30 12.57 -6.23
N TYR A 46 1.79 13.76 -5.88
CA TYR A 46 3.15 13.99 -5.46
C TYR A 46 3.20 14.37 -3.98
N LYS A 47 3.78 13.49 -3.18
CA LYS A 47 3.94 13.65 -1.74
C LYS A 47 5.23 13.02 -1.27
N ALA A 48 5.87 13.58 -0.24
CA ALA A 48 7.11 13.06 0.35
C ALA A 48 8.18 12.74 -0.71
N ASN A 49 8.32 13.62 -1.71
CA ASN A 49 9.21 13.50 -2.87
C ASN A 49 8.98 12.27 -3.76
N VAL A 50 7.80 11.69 -3.69
CA VAL A 50 7.40 10.54 -4.51
C VAL A 50 6.21 10.93 -5.38
N LEU A 51 6.33 10.78 -6.70
CA LEU A 51 5.20 10.73 -7.62
C LEU A 51 4.63 9.31 -7.57
N LYS A 52 3.35 9.17 -7.26
CA LYS A 52 2.63 7.89 -7.32
C LYS A 52 1.48 7.97 -8.31
N VAL A 53 1.42 7.00 -9.22
CA VAL A 53 0.39 6.85 -10.24
C VAL A 53 -0.36 5.56 -9.97
N ASN A 54 -1.67 5.66 -9.71
CA ASN A 54 -2.51 4.49 -9.49
C ASN A 54 -3.05 3.95 -10.82
N ILE A 55 -3.15 2.62 -10.89
CA ILE A 55 -3.67 1.86 -12.03
C ILE A 55 -4.85 1.04 -11.53
N PRO A 56 -6.05 1.64 -11.39
CA PRO A 56 -7.21 0.93 -10.86
C PRO A 56 -7.68 -0.14 -11.85
N ARG A 57 -8.10 -1.29 -11.32
CA ARG A 57 -8.68 -2.42 -12.07
C ARG A 57 -10.21 -2.46 -11.86
N ASN A 58 -10.88 -1.37 -12.23
CA ASN A 58 -12.35 -1.25 -12.12
C ASN A 58 -13.10 -2.22 -13.05
N ASP A 59 -12.39 -2.82 -13.98
CA ASP A 59 -12.86 -3.88 -14.89
C ASP A 59 -13.02 -5.24 -14.20
N LEU A 60 -12.40 -5.43 -13.02
CA LEU A 60 -12.42 -6.71 -12.31
C LEU A 60 -13.59 -6.81 -11.34
N HIS A 61 -14.21 -8.01 -11.33
CA HIS A 61 -15.17 -8.45 -10.31
C HIS A 61 -14.60 -9.69 -9.64
N VAL A 62 -14.06 -9.53 -8.44
CA VAL A 62 -13.27 -10.57 -7.78
C VAL A 62 -14.03 -11.16 -6.59
N THR A 63 -14.00 -12.49 -6.48
CA THR A 63 -14.32 -13.21 -5.25
C THR A 63 -13.06 -13.89 -4.72
N ILE A 64 -12.96 -14.05 -3.40
CA ILE A 64 -11.90 -14.82 -2.74
C ILE A 64 -12.59 -15.85 -1.86
N ALA A 65 -12.39 -17.16 -2.16
CA ALA A 65 -13.14 -18.24 -1.50
C ALA A 65 -14.65 -17.96 -1.48
N ASP A 66 -15.22 -17.59 -2.64
CA ASP A 66 -16.61 -17.21 -2.86
C ASP A 66 -17.08 -15.92 -2.14
N TYR A 67 -16.20 -15.22 -1.44
CA TYR A 67 -16.50 -13.94 -0.82
C TYR A 67 -16.22 -12.79 -1.78
N PRO A 68 -17.22 -11.99 -2.20
CA PRO A 68 -17.02 -10.90 -3.13
C PRO A 68 -16.31 -9.73 -2.45
N VAL A 69 -15.28 -9.20 -3.08
CA VAL A 69 -14.48 -8.09 -2.57
C VAL A 69 -14.38 -6.96 -3.59
N PRO A 70 -14.38 -5.69 -3.14
CA PRO A 70 -14.14 -4.57 -4.04
C PRO A 70 -12.67 -4.51 -4.45
N THR A 71 -12.36 -3.95 -5.63
CA THR A 71 -10.98 -3.85 -6.13
C THR A 71 -10.07 -3.02 -5.22
N THR A 72 -10.62 -2.10 -4.44
CA THR A 72 -9.89 -1.32 -3.41
C THR A 72 -9.38 -2.17 -2.25
N PHE A 73 -9.82 -3.42 -2.11
CA PHE A 73 -9.40 -4.36 -1.06
C PHE A 73 -7.95 -4.87 -1.25
N GLY A 74 -7.37 -4.74 -2.43
CA GLY A 74 -6.00 -5.17 -2.72
C GLY A 74 -5.73 -5.38 -4.21
N PHE A 75 -6.66 -4.97 -5.10
CA PHE A 75 -6.55 -5.16 -6.55
C PHE A 75 -6.29 -3.84 -7.29
N GLY A 76 -5.57 -2.92 -6.67
CA GLY A 76 -5.16 -1.66 -7.27
C GLY A 76 -3.68 -1.68 -7.64
N GLY A 77 -3.36 -1.69 -8.95
CA GLY A 77 -2.01 -1.53 -9.42
C GLY A 77 -1.50 -0.09 -9.24
N TRP A 78 -0.19 0.07 -9.26
CA TRP A 78 0.46 1.38 -9.16
C TRP A 78 1.91 1.32 -9.66
N PHE A 79 2.46 2.49 -10.02
CA PHE A 79 3.90 2.71 -10.05
C PHE A 79 4.23 4.04 -9.36
N ALA A 80 5.47 4.17 -8.89
CA ALA A 80 5.95 5.36 -8.22
C ALA A 80 7.38 5.68 -8.65
N LEU A 81 7.72 6.98 -8.62
CA LEU A 81 9.02 7.53 -8.97
C LEU A 81 9.54 8.39 -7.83
N THR A 82 10.82 8.27 -7.54
CA THR A 82 11.54 9.17 -6.63
C THR A 82 12.97 9.38 -7.12
N LYS A 83 13.60 10.49 -6.70
CA LYS A 83 14.97 10.82 -7.10
C LYS A 83 15.98 9.88 -6.46
N GLY A 84 16.88 9.35 -7.28
CA GLY A 84 18.05 8.58 -6.93
C GLY A 84 19.36 9.35 -7.17
N ASP A 85 20.45 8.61 -7.38
CA ASP A 85 21.76 9.18 -7.63
C ASP A 85 21.88 9.83 -9.01
N GLY A 86 22.77 10.82 -9.14
CA GLY A 86 23.10 11.44 -10.42
C GLY A 86 21.96 12.21 -11.09
N GLY A 87 20.84 12.46 -10.41
CA GLY A 87 19.66 13.09 -10.96
C GLY A 87 18.80 12.15 -11.82
N ASP A 88 19.02 10.86 -11.70
CA ASP A 88 18.13 9.82 -12.20
C ASP A 88 17.00 9.54 -11.20
N ASP A 89 15.96 8.87 -11.65
CA ASP A 89 14.85 8.43 -10.84
C ASP A 89 14.91 6.92 -10.66
N VAL A 90 14.41 6.45 -9.53
CA VAL A 90 14.07 5.04 -9.31
C VAL A 90 12.56 4.90 -9.47
N MET A 91 12.15 3.99 -10.34
CA MET A 91 10.76 3.55 -10.52
C MET A 91 10.56 2.22 -9.83
N MET A 92 9.48 2.12 -9.08
CA MET A 92 8.97 0.85 -8.55
C MET A 92 7.47 0.78 -8.80
N GLY A 93 6.94 -0.42 -8.92
CA GLY A 93 5.52 -0.60 -9.11
C GLY A 93 5.06 -2.01 -8.77
N ASP A 94 3.73 -2.13 -8.72
CA ASP A 94 3.03 -3.39 -8.54
C ASP A 94 1.82 -3.37 -9.49
N LEU A 95 1.88 -4.18 -10.53
CA LEU A 95 0.86 -4.28 -11.58
C LEU A 95 -0.08 -5.42 -11.28
N VAL A 96 -1.38 -5.17 -11.41
CA VAL A 96 -2.45 -6.16 -11.18
C VAL A 96 -2.92 -6.69 -12.50
N LEU A 97 -2.75 -7.99 -12.73
CA LEU A 97 -2.88 -8.63 -14.03
C LEU A 97 -3.79 -9.86 -13.98
N LEU A 98 -4.62 -10.03 -15.01
CA LEU A 98 -5.22 -11.32 -15.30
C LEU A 98 -4.15 -12.26 -15.88
N GLN A 99 -4.39 -13.57 -15.80
CA GLN A 99 -3.44 -14.58 -16.30
C GLN A 99 -3.03 -14.33 -17.77
N GLU A 100 -3.97 -13.92 -18.60
CA GLU A 100 -3.74 -13.63 -20.02
C GLU A 100 -2.90 -12.38 -20.25
N GLU A 101 -2.87 -11.47 -19.28
CA GLU A 101 -2.11 -10.22 -19.34
C GLU A 101 -0.65 -10.40 -18.89
N VAL A 102 -0.34 -11.44 -18.10
CA VAL A 102 0.98 -11.61 -17.44
C VAL A 102 2.12 -11.61 -18.46
N ASN A 103 2.11 -12.53 -19.40
CA ASN A 103 3.23 -12.67 -20.35
C ASN A 103 3.31 -11.51 -21.36
N PRO A 104 2.23 -10.99 -21.94
CA PRO A 104 2.28 -9.81 -22.79
C PRO A 104 2.83 -8.57 -22.08
N VAL A 105 2.37 -8.30 -20.85
CA VAL A 105 2.84 -7.17 -20.05
C VAL A 105 4.31 -7.35 -19.65
N MET A 106 4.71 -8.54 -19.22
CA MET A 106 6.11 -8.85 -18.90
C MET A 106 7.03 -8.64 -20.09
N SER A 107 6.66 -9.14 -21.28
CA SER A 107 7.46 -8.94 -22.49
C SER A 107 7.59 -7.47 -22.85
N ALA A 108 6.50 -6.70 -22.77
CA ALA A 108 6.52 -5.28 -23.04
C ALA A 108 7.45 -4.50 -22.06
N LEU A 109 7.49 -4.86 -20.77
CA LEU A 109 8.39 -4.27 -19.79
C LEU A 109 9.85 -4.57 -20.13
N LEU A 110 10.18 -5.85 -20.38
CA LEU A 110 11.53 -6.32 -20.66
C LEU A 110 12.07 -5.75 -21.99
N ASP A 111 11.25 -5.75 -23.03
CA ASP A 111 11.62 -5.22 -24.35
C ASP A 111 11.90 -3.71 -24.34
N HIS A 112 11.33 -2.99 -23.36
CA HIS A 112 11.56 -1.56 -23.17
C HIS A 112 12.55 -1.23 -22.05
N GLY A 113 13.25 -2.23 -21.48
CA GLY A 113 14.36 -2.04 -20.57
C GLY A 113 13.99 -1.86 -19.11
N LEU A 114 12.76 -2.20 -18.72
CA LEU A 114 12.36 -2.31 -17.31
C LEU A 114 12.60 -3.72 -16.79
N GLU A 115 12.80 -3.84 -15.48
CA GLU A 115 13.00 -5.10 -14.79
C GLU A 115 11.67 -5.60 -14.19
N VAL A 116 11.50 -6.93 -14.15
CA VAL A 116 10.46 -7.61 -13.37
C VAL A 116 11.15 -8.26 -12.17
N THR A 117 10.77 -7.84 -10.98
CA THR A 117 11.44 -8.28 -9.74
C THR A 117 10.66 -9.36 -8.99
N ALA A 118 9.35 -9.47 -9.20
CA ALA A 118 8.53 -10.56 -8.68
C ALA A 118 7.26 -10.76 -9.52
N LEU A 119 6.74 -11.98 -9.50
CA LEU A 119 5.42 -12.35 -9.99
C LEU A 119 4.79 -13.33 -9.01
N HIS A 120 3.63 -13.00 -8.45
CA HIS A 120 2.98 -13.78 -7.40
C HIS A 120 1.48 -13.50 -7.30
N ASN A 121 0.77 -14.24 -6.44
CA ASN A 121 -0.62 -13.99 -6.09
C ASN A 121 -0.70 -13.33 -4.70
N HIS A 122 -1.71 -12.49 -4.47
CA HIS A 122 -2.06 -11.99 -3.14
C HIS A 122 -3.07 -12.87 -2.42
N PHE A 123 -3.78 -13.72 -3.16
CA PHE A 123 -4.86 -14.55 -2.64
C PHE A 123 -4.79 -15.96 -3.23
N PHE A 124 -4.99 -16.95 -2.37
CA PHE A 124 -5.51 -18.25 -2.82
C PHE A 124 -6.99 -18.09 -3.18
N TRP A 125 -7.51 -18.94 -4.04
CA TRP A 125 -8.94 -19.04 -4.36
C TRP A 125 -9.57 -17.75 -4.94
N ALA A 126 -8.78 -16.84 -5.48
CA ALA A 126 -9.30 -15.67 -6.20
C ALA A 126 -9.94 -16.11 -7.54
N GLN A 127 -11.13 -15.54 -7.84
CA GLN A 127 -11.82 -15.75 -9.10
C GLN A 127 -12.24 -14.38 -9.67
N PRO A 128 -11.79 -13.98 -10.88
CA PRO A 128 -10.76 -14.65 -11.68
C PRO A 128 -9.43 -14.70 -10.94
N GLU A 129 -8.53 -15.60 -11.38
CA GLU A 129 -7.17 -15.63 -10.86
C GLU A 129 -6.43 -14.34 -11.25
N VAL A 130 -5.82 -13.67 -10.26
CA VAL A 130 -5.15 -12.39 -10.42
C VAL A 130 -3.70 -12.53 -9.95
N PHE A 131 -2.79 -12.01 -10.77
CA PHE A 131 -1.36 -11.97 -10.52
C PHE A 131 -0.92 -10.54 -10.23
N PHE A 132 0.14 -10.43 -9.45
CA PHE A 132 0.79 -9.18 -9.08
C PHE A 132 2.23 -9.21 -9.56
N MET A 133 2.62 -8.19 -10.30
CA MET A 133 3.93 -8.12 -10.93
C MET A 133 4.68 -6.89 -10.43
N HIS A 134 5.74 -7.11 -9.65
CA HIS A 134 6.62 -6.04 -9.25
C HIS A 134 7.57 -5.67 -10.38
N ILE A 135 7.69 -4.37 -10.59
CA ILE A 135 8.52 -3.77 -11.63
C ILE A 135 9.54 -2.82 -11.04
N HIS A 136 10.68 -2.69 -11.71
CA HIS A 136 11.73 -1.78 -11.34
C HIS A 136 12.35 -1.12 -12.58
N GLY A 137 12.81 0.12 -12.42
CA GLY A 137 13.55 0.85 -13.43
C GLY A 137 14.39 1.98 -12.82
N HIS A 138 15.50 2.30 -13.48
CA HIS A 138 16.38 3.39 -13.09
C HIS A 138 16.78 4.21 -14.31
N GLY A 139 16.65 5.55 -14.22
CA GLY A 139 16.97 6.46 -15.31
C GLY A 139 16.21 7.78 -15.23
N LYS A 140 16.14 8.52 -16.32
CA LYS A 140 15.37 9.76 -16.35
C LYS A 140 13.86 9.49 -16.29
N ALA A 141 13.13 10.27 -15.49
CA ALA A 141 11.69 10.09 -15.28
C ALA A 141 10.89 9.96 -16.58
N VAL A 142 11.22 10.79 -17.58
CA VAL A 142 10.54 10.78 -18.90
C VAL A 142 10.84 9.50 -19.67
N ASP A 143 12.08 8.99 -19.61
CA ASP A 143 12.45 7.75 -20.27
C ASP A 143 11.75 6.55 -19.62
N LEU A 144 11.72 6.52 -18.29
CA LEU A 144 10.98 5.51 -17.53
C LEU A 144 9.46 5.53 -17.86
N ALA A 145 8.88 6.72 -18.06
CA ALA A 145 7.49 6.84 -18.50
C ALA A 145 7.24 6.26 -19.90
N ASN A 146 8.18 6.48 -20.83
CA ASN A 146 8.11 5.91 -22.17
C ASN A 146 8.29 4.38 -22.16
N GLN A 147 9.13 3.87 -21.26
CA GLN A 147 9.39 2.43 -21.10
C GLN A 147 8.18 1.69 -20.52
N ILE A 148 7.51 2.25 -19.52
CA ILE A 148 6.36 1.58 -18.89
C ILE A 148 5.07 1.69 -19.73
N LYS A 149 4.91 2.75 -20.51
CA LYS A 149 3.67 3.05 -21.24
C LYS A 149 3.14 1.88 -22.09
N PRO A 150 3.96 1.19 -22.92
CA PRO A 150 3.50 0.05 -23.72
C PRO A 150 2.91 -1.09 -22.88
N ALA A 151 3.49 -1.36 -21.70
CA ALA A 151 2.97 -2.36 -20.77
C ALA A 151 1.63 -1.92 -20.15
N LEU A 152 1.50 -0.65 -19.75
CA LEU A 152 0.25 -0.10 -19.21
C LEU A 152 -0.90 -0.15 -20.22
N ASP A 153 -0.62 -0.04 -21.51
CA ASP A 153 -1.61 -0.08 -22.58
C ASP A 153 -2.16 -1.50 -22.84
N LEU A 154 -1.54 -2.53 -22.27
CA LEU A 154 -2.01 -3.92 -22.36
C LEU A 154 -2.93 -4.33 -21.20
N ILE A 155 -2.97 -3.54 -20.11
CA ILE A 155 -3.70 -3.87 -18.89
C ILE A 155 -5.18 -3.47 -19.01
N GLY A 156 -6.08 -4.38 -18.66
CA GLY A 156 -7.53 -4.16 -18.66
C GLY A 156 -8.20 -4.36 -20.01
N HIS A 157 -7.51 -4.95 -20.98
CA HIS A 157 -8.03 -5.24 -22.32
C HIS A 157 -8.26 -6.73 -22.58
N ALA A 158 -7.71 -7.63 -21.75
CA ALA A 158 -8.00 -9.05 -21.82
C ALA A 158 -9.42 -9.32 -21.30
N ALA A 159 -10.18 -10.11 -22.05
CA ALA A 159 -11.44 -10.63 -21.52
C ALA A 159 -11.10 -11.65 -20.43
N PRO A 160 -11.68 -11.56 -19.22
CA PRO A 160 -11.51 -12.58 -18.21
C PRO A 160 -11.90 -13.95 -18.81
N ALA A 161 -11.16 -15.00 -18.45
CA ALA A 161 -11.55 -16.35 -18.84
C ALA A 161 -13.01 -16.62 -18.43
N PRO A 162 -13.82 -17.32 -19.24
CA PRO A 162 -15.22 -17.56 -18.93
C PRO A 162 -15.34 -18.19 -17.53
N ALA A 163 -16.05 -17.51 -16.63
CA ALA A 163 -16.34 -18.06 -15.33
C ALA A 163 -17.13 -19.36 -15.48
N THR A 164 -16.58 -20.47 -15.02
CA THR A 164 -17.29 -21.74 -14.91
C THR A 164 -18.18 -21.71 -13.65
N GLY A 165 -19.27 -20.92 -13.68
CA GLY A 165 -20.16 -20.79 -12.53
C GLY A 165 -21.17 -19.65 -12.67
N SER A 166 -22.07 -19.52 -11.69
CA SER A 166 -23.01 -18.40 -11.57
C SER A 166 -22.25 -17.07 -11.49
N ALA A 167 -22.87 -16.00 -12.03
CA ALA A 167 -22.27 -14.64 -11.92
C ALA A 167 -21.88 -14.35 -10.46
N PRO A 168 -20.68 -13.83 -10.20
CA PRO A 168 -20.24 -13.55 -8.85
C PRO A 168 -21.20 -12.55 -8.18
N ALA A 169 -21.46 -12.75 -6.90
CA ALA A 169 -22.21 -11.79 -6.11
C ALA A 169 -21.48 -10.43 -6.15
N SER A 170 -22.25 -9.34 -6.18
CA SER A 170 -21.64 -8.01 -6.16
C SER A 170 -20.90 -7.76 -4.84
N ALA A 171 -19.71 -7.19 -4.92
CA ALA A 171 -18.97 -6.77 -3.73
C ALA A 171 -19.80 -5.78 -2.89
N PRO A 172 -19.68 -5.78 -1.55
CA PRO A 172 -20.41 -4.86 -0.70
C PRO A 172 -20.04 -3.40 -1.04
N ALA A 173 -21.06 -2.56 -1.25
CA ALA A 173 -20.86 -1.14 -1.47
C ALA A 173 -20.44 -0.38 -0.20
N LYS A 174 -20.76 -0.94 0.97
CA LYS A 174 -20.41 -0.42 2.30
C LYS A 174 -20.10 -1.59 3.23
N SER A 175 -19.19 -1.35 4.15
CA SER A 175 -18.92 -2.23 5.29
C SER A 175 -19.62 -1.71 6.55
N ALA A 176 -19.94 -2.62 7.47
CA ALA A 176 -20.45 -2.31 8.80
C ALA A 176 -19.42 -2.77 9.86
N LEU A 177 -18.23 -2.16 9.78
CA LEU A 177 -17.10 -2.41 10.68
C LEU A 177 -17.02 -1.32 11.75
N ASP A 178 -16.78 -1.70 13.00
CA ASP A 178 -16.32 -0.79 14.04
C ASP A 178 -14.82 -0.46 13.81
N THR A 179 -14.59 0.52 12.91
CA THR A 179 -13.25 0.93 12.53
C THR A 179 -12.45 1.52 13.68
N ALA A 180 -13.12 2.15 14.66
CA ALA A 180 -12.47 2.68 15.86
C ALA A 180 -11.95 1.54 16.76
N ARG A 181 -12.69 0.45 16.85
CA ARG A 181 -12.27 -0.75 17.58
C ARG A 181 -11.10 -1.44 16.89
N ILE A 182 -11.14 -1.57 15.55
CA ILE A 182 -10.04 -2.11 14.76
C ILE A 182 -8.78 -1.27 14.98
N ALA A 183 -8.87 0.07 14.82
CA ALA A 183 -7.75 0.99 15.04
C ALA A 183 -7.17 0.86 16.46
N LYS A 184 -8.03 0.76 17.47
CA LYS A 184 -7.60 0.58 18.87
C LYS A 184 -6.85 -0.73 19.09
N ILE A 185 -7.29 -1.84 18.50
CA ILE A 185 -6.63 -3.15 18.60
C ILE A 185 -5.26 -3.10 17.93
N VAL A 186 -5.21 -2.57 16.70
CA VAL A 186 -3.99 -2.51 15.90
C VAL A 186 -3.01 -1.46 16.46
N GLY A 187 -3.51 -0.41 17.10
CA GLY A 187 -2.71 0.71 17.60
C GLY A 187 -2.34 1.74 16.54
N HIS A 188 -3.01 1.70 15.39
CA HIS A 188 -2.83 2.63 14.27
C HIS A 188 -4.17 2.98 13.66
N ASP A 189 -4.33 4.25 13.28
CA ASP A 189 -5.49 4.71 12.54
C ASP A 189 -5.42 4.23 11.08
N GLY A 190 -6.60 4.06 10.47
CA GLY A 190 -6.74 3.71 9.06
C GLY A 190 -7.55 4.74 8.30
N GLU A 191 -7.64 4.53 7.00
CA GLU A 191 -8.40 5.35 6.07
C GLU A 191 -9.56 4.55 5.47
N GLN A 192 -10.73 5.19 5.35
CA GLN A 192 -11.90 4.60 4.70
C GLN A 192 -11.86 4.89 3.19
N ASN A 193 -11.91 3.84 2.37
CA ASN A 193 -12.03 3.95 0.92
C ASN A 193 -13.19 3.08 0.41
N GLY A 194 -14.33 3.70 0.19
CA GLY A 194 -15.57 2.98 -0.10
C GLY A 194 -15.94 2.00 1.02
N ALA A 195 -16.05 0.71 0.70
CA ALA A 195 -16.31 -0.33 1.68
C ALA A 195 -15.06 -0.77 2.46
N VAL A 196 -13.87 -0.39 2.06
CA VAL A 196 -12.60 -0.88 2.65
C VAL A 196 -12.08 0.10 3.69
N TYR A 197 -11.78 -0.42 4.88
CA TYR A 197 -10.99 0.27 5.90
C TYR A 197 -9.56 -0.25 5.84
N LYS A 198 -8.59 0.63 5.54
CA LYS A 198 -7.18 0.25 5.36
C LYS A 198 -6.27 0.96 6.36
N ILE A 199 -5.50 0.17 7.10
CA ILE A 199 -4.43 0.65 7.96
C ILE A 199 -3.10 0.44 7.23
N THR A 200 -2.26 1.48 7.17
CA THR A 200 -0.93 1.41 6.56
C THR A 200 0.12 1.90 7.54
N VAL A 201 1.12 1.07 7.80
CA VAL A 201 2.21 1.34 8.73
C VAL A 201 3.53 1.31 7.96
N GLY A 202 4.21 2.46 7.88
CA GLY A 202 5.54 2.53 7.24
C GLY A 202 6.62 1.92 8.12
N ARG A 203 7.73 1.50 7.50
CA ARG A 203 8.95 1.02 8.18
C ARG A 203 9.94 2.18 8.38
N ALA A 204 9.52 3.19 9.17
CA ALA A 204 10.37 4.35 9.50
C ALA A 204 11.61 4.01 10.34
N ASP A 205 11.66 2.80 10.88
CA ASP A 205 12.81 2.21 11.58
C ASP A 205 13.93 1.76 10.63
N LEU A 206 13.64 1.68 9.32
CA LEU A 206 14.58 1.23 8.29
C LEU A 206 15.01 2.40 7.38
N ASP A 207 16.31 2.54 7.18
CA ASP A 207 16.88 3.41 6.13
C ASP A 207 17.20 2.56 4.89
N VAL A 208 16.18 2.34 4.06
CA VAL A 208 16.32 1.53 2.83
C VAL A 208 16.73 2.44 1.69
N LYS A 209 17.84 2.08 1.05
CA LYS A 209 18.35 2.76 -0.14
C LYS A 209 18.36 1.81 -1.33
N GLU A 210 18.06 2.36 -2.50
CA GLU A 210 18.19 1.69 -3.78
C GLU A 210 18.62 2.70 -4.84
N MET A 211 19.77 2.47 -5.47
CA MET A 211 20.38 3.37 -6.47
C MET A 211 20.33 4.85 -6.04
N GLY A 212 20.68 5.11 -4.76
CA GLY A 212 20.69 6.44 -4.13
C GLY A 212 19.32 6.97 -3.69
N ALA A 213 18.24 6.40 -4.16
CA ALA A 213 16.90 6.77 -3.72
C ALA A 213 16.61 6.29 -2.30
N THR A 214 15.95 7.13 -1.50
CA THR A 214 15.36 6.71 -0.23
C THR A 214 14.01 6.07 -0.48
N ILE A 215 13.90 4.78 -0.17
CA ILE A 215 12.65 4.04 -0.32
C ILE A 215 11.80 4.24 0.94
N ASN A 216 10.62 4.80 0.77
CA ASN A 216 9.69 5.09 1.86
C ASN A 216 8.34 4.36 1.68
N ALA A 217 7.39 4.60 2.58
CA ALA A 217 6.07 3.97 2.54
C ALA A 217 5.31 4.19 1.22
N ARG A 218 5.52 5.32 0.53
CA ARG A 218 4.87 5.61 -0.77
C ARG A 218 5.49 4.82 -1.92
N MET A 219 6.75 4.42 -1.77
CA MET A 219 7.46 3.51 -2.69
C MET A 219 7.19 2.03 -2.39
N GLY A 220 6.23 1.71 -1.51
CA GLY A 220 5.89 0.33 -1.17
C GLY A 220 6.59 -0.22 0.08
N LEU A 221 7.45 0.56 0.78
CA LEU A 221 8.07 0.14 2.03
C LEU A 221 7.10 0.33 3.21
N ASN A 222 6.07 -0.49 3.24
CA ASN A 222 5.05 -0.42 4.28
C ASN A 222 4.42 -1.79 4.57
N THR A 223 3.83 -1.90 5.74
CA THR A 223 2.97 -3.00 6.16
C THR A 223 1.55 -2.50 6.18
N TRP A 224 0.59 -3.26 5.66
CA TRP A 224 -0.79 -2.82 5.63
C TRP A 224 -1.78 -3.94 5.85
N ALA A 225 -2.97 -3.57 6.33
CA ALA A 225 -4.14 -4.43 6.42
C ALA A 225 -5.36 -3.69 5.88
N ALA A 226 -6.09 -4.32 4.98
CA ALA A 226 -7.37 -3.85 4.44
C ALA A 226 -8.49 -4.74 4.96
N PHE A 227 -9.54 -4.13 5.52
CA PHE A 227 -10.69 -4.82 6.09
C PHE A 227 -11.95 -4.49 5.30
N VAL A 228 -12.82 -5.48 5.09
CA VAL A 228 -14.13 -5.33 4.44
C VAL A 228 -15.14 -6.29 5.06
N GLY A 229 -16.42 -5.92 5.14
CA GLY A 229 -17.48 -6.76 5.66
C GLY A 229 -18.19 -6.21 6.89
N THR A 230 -18.51 -7.07 7.85
CA THR A 230 -19.11 -6.71 9.14
C THR A 230 -18.22 -7.12 10.30
N ASP A 231 -18.56 -6.71 11.52
CA ASP A 231 -17.78 -7.09 12.71
C ASP A 231 -17.78 -8.61 12.95
N GLU A 232 -18.86 -9.31 12.56
CA GLU A 232 -19.01 -10.75 12.74
C GLU A 232 -18.39 -11.55 11.58
N ASP A 233 -18.45 -11.01 10.34
CA ASP A 233 -17.97 -11.68 9.13
C ASP A 233 -17.22 -10.66 8.25
N ALA A 234 -15.97 -10.46 8.55
CA ALA A 234 -15.05 -9.61 7.81
C ALA A 234 -14.04 -10.44 7.02
N ALA A 235 -13.48 -9.83 6.00
CA ALA A 235 -12.26 -10.27 5.37
C ALA A 235 -11.12 -9.29 5.67
N VAL A 236 -9.90 -9.82 5.82
CA VAL A 236 -8.67 -9.03 5.88
C VAL A 236 -7.69 -9.52 4.85
N ALA A 237 -7.03 -8.60 4.19
CA ALA A 237 -5.87 -8.87 3.36
C ALA A 237 -4.77 -7.87 3.68
N GLY A 238 -3.52 -8.25 3.45
CA GLY A 238 -2.44 -7.34 3.73
C GLY A 238 -1.08 -7.79 3.21
N ASP A 239 -0.12 -6.94 3.48
CA ASP A 239 1.28 -7.12 3.17
C ASP A 239 2.12 -6.76 4.40
N VAL A 240 3.20 -7.48 4.64
CA VAL A 240 4.14 -7.22 5.74
C VAL A 240 5.55 -7.05 5.21
N ALA A 241 6.13 -5.86 5.42
CA ALA A 241 7.51 -5.55 5.08
C ALA A 241 8.44 -5.95 6.24
N MET A 242 9.38 -6.87 6.00
CA MET A 242 10.20 -7.53 7.01
C MET A 242 11.68 -7.49 6.67
N LEU A 243 12.52 -7.42 7.69
CA LEU A 243 13.90 -7.88 7.59
C LEU A 243 13.95 -9.43 7.63
N GLU A 244 15.05 -10.01 7.18
CA GLU A 244 15.24 -11.46 7.16
C GLU A 244 14.99 -12.11 8.54
N THR A 245 15.43 -11.47 9.62
CA THR A 245 15.25 -11.93 10.99
C THR A 245 13.81 -11.90 11.49
N GLU A 246 12.96 -11.09 10.87
CA GLU A 246 11.55 -10.89 11.24
C GLU A 246 10.60 -11.87 10.51
N VAL A 247 11.06 -12.54 9.44
CA VAL A 247 10.21 -13.40 8.61
C VAL A 247 9.60 -14.55 9.42
N THR A 248 10.41 -15.36 10.06
CA THR A 248 9.93 -16.54 10.81
C THR A 248 9.02 -16.16 12.00
N PRO A 249 9.34 -15.15 12.84
CA PRO A 249 8.43 -14.69 13.88
C PRO A 249 7.09 -14.21 13.34
N THR A 250 7.09 -13.41 12.28
CA THR A 250 5.87 -12.89 11.63
C THR A 250 4.99 -14.01 11.07
N LEU A 251 5.60 -15.00 10.39
CA LEU A 251 4.88 -16.18 9.91
C LEU A 251 4.17 -16.92 11.04
N LYS A 252 4.87 -17.15 12.15
CA LYS A 252 4.30 -17.82 13.34
C LYS A 252 3.15 -17.00 13.93
N ALA A 253 3.28 -15.69 14.00
CA ALA A 253 2.24 -14.79 14.51
C ALA A 253 0.98 -14.86 13.64
N LEU A 254 1.09 -14.69 12.32
CA LEU A 254 -0.04 -14.78 11.40
C LEU A 254 -0.72 -16.15 11.44
N ARG A 255 0.06 -17.23 11.32
CA ARG A 255 -0.47 -18.61 11.32
C ARG A 255 -1.10 -19.00 12.66
N GLY A 256 -0.49 -18.55 13.77
CA GLY A 256 -1.03 -18.76 15.12
C GLY A 256 -2.41 -18.09 15.35
N HIS A 257 -2.73 -17.07 14.59
CA HIS A 257 -4.03 -16.38 14.61
C HIS A 257 -4.98 -16.80 13.47
N GLY A 258 -4.61 -17.84 12.70
CA GLY A 258 -5.45 -18.41 11.65
C GLY A 258 -5.47 -17.62 10.35
N LEU A 259 -4.55 -16.67 10.15
CA LEU A 259 -4.38 -15.97 8.88
C LEU A 259 -3.57 -16.84 7.90
N GLU A 260 -4.02 -16.91 6.66
CA GLU A 260 -3.34 -17.64 5.60
C GLU A 260 -2.22 -16.80 5.02
N VAL A 261 -1.03 -17.39 4.83
CA VAL A 261 0.09 -16.75 4.15
C VAL A 261 0.12 -17.24 2.72
N VAL A 262 0.11 -16.32 1.76
CA VAL A 262 -0.04 -16.63 0.33
C VAL A 262 1.28 -16.58 -0.41
N ALA A 263 2.08 -15.54 -0.18
CA ALA A 263 3.35 -15.33 -0.88
C ALA A 263 4.41 -14.75 0.06
N ILE A 264 5.67 -15.06 -0.23
CA ILE A 264 6.84 -14.43 0.38
C ILE A 264 7.76 -14.03 -0.78
N HIS A 265 8.10 -12.76 -0.89
CA HIS A 265 8.81 -12.22 -2.05
C HIS A 265 9.56 -10.93 -1.69
N HIS A 266 10.25 -10.33 -2.65
CA HIS A 266 10.83 -9.00 -2.54
C HIS A 266 10.24 -8.08 -3.62
N HIS A 267 10.18 -6.78 -3.31
CA HIS A 267 9.81 -5.76 -4.27
C HIS A 267 11.02 -5.29 -5.09
N MET A 268 12.22 -5.37 -4.51
CA MET A 268 13.48 -4.86 -5.02
C MET A 268 14.58 -5.90 -4.86
N THR A 269 15.49 -5.96 -5.83
CA THR A 269 16.61 -6.91 -5.80
C THR A 269 17.91 -6.28 -5.25
N ASN A 270 18.05 -4.96 -5.36
CA ASN A 270 19.28 -4.23 -5.03
C ASN A 270 19.19 -3.36 -3.77
N SER A 271 18.09 -3.44 -3.02
CA SER A 271 17.91 -2.64 -1.80
C SER A 271 18.86 -3.07 -0.67
N ARG A 272 19.22 -2.10 0.17
CA ARG A 272 19.98 -2.33 1.40
C ARG A 272 19.35 -1.54 2.54
N PRO A 273 18.99 -2.21 3.66
CA PRO A 273 18.98 -3.66 3.84
C PRO A 273 17.99 -4.35 2.88
N LEU A 274 18.14 -5.67 2.71
CA LEU A 274 17.16 -6.48 1.98
C LEU A 274 15.85 -6.50 2.77
N VAL A 275 14.76 -6.14 2.10
CA VAL A 275 13.40 -6.20 2.67
C VAL A 275 12.62 -7.31 1.98
N ILE A 276 12.02 -8.16 2.79
CA ILE A 276 11.18 -9.28 2.36
C ILE A 276 9.73 -8.92 2.68
N PHE A 277 8.84 -9.20 1.76
CA PHE A 277 7.41 -8.95 1.87
C PHE A 277 6.64 -10.26 1.91
N LEU A 278 5.49 -10.25 2.57
CA LEU A 278 4.57 -11.39 2.52
C LEU A 278 3.12 -10.92 2.44
N HIS A 279 2.34 -11.64 1.65
CA HIS A 279 0.90 -11.45 1.58
C HIS A 279 0.17 -12.44 2.45
N TYR A 280 -0.87 -11.96 3.12
CA TYR A 280 -1.73 -12.76 3.97
C TYR A 280 -3.21 -12.40 3.75
N TRP A 281 -4.05 -13.35 4.08
CA TRP A 281 -5.49 -13.26 3.96
C TRP A 281 -6.17 -13.97 5.14
N GLY A 282 -7.39 -13.55 5.48
CA GLY A 282 -8.22 -14.23 6.44
C GLY A 282 -9.67 -13.78 6.39
N ARG A 283 -10.59 -14.64 6.86
CA ARG A 283 -12.01 -14.34 7.02
C ARG A 283 -12.49 -14.74 8.41
N GLY A 284 -13.35 -13.94 9.01
CA GLY A 284 -13.95 -14.19 10.32
C GLY A 284 -14.29 -12.90 11.06
N PRO A 285 -14.47 -12.95 12.40
CA PRO A 285 -14.73 -11.75 13.19
C PRO A 285 -13.60 -10.71 13.05
N ALA A 286 -13.98 -9.45 12.78
CA ALA A 286 -13.04 -8.35 12.51
C ALA A 286 -12.02 -8.16 13.65
N GLU A 287 -12.47 -8.29 14.90
CA GLU A 287 -11.58 -8.18 16.08
C GLU A 287 -10.49 -9.26 16.09
N LYS A 288 -10.84 -10.50 15.73
CA LYS A 288 -9.88 -11.62 15.65
C LYS A 288 -8.85 -11.38 14.55
N LEU A 289 -9.31 -10.90 13.39
CA LEU A 289 -8.43 -10.57 12.25
C LEU A 289 -7.49 -9.41 12.59
N ALA A 290 -8.01 -8.35 13.23
CA ALA A 290 -7.22 -7.21 13.69
C ALA A 290 -6.17 -7.63 14.74
N THR A 291 -6.51 -8.54 15.66
CA THR A 291 -5.58 -9.11 16.64
C THR A 291 -4.45 -9.89 15.95
N GLY A 292 -4.77 -10.66 14.91
CA GLY A 292 -3.77 -11.39 14.13
C GLY A 292 -2.80 -10.48 13.39
N PHE A 293 -3.32 -9.41 12.80
CA PHE A 293 -2.47 -8.38 12.17
C PHE A 293 -1.59 -7.67 13.20
N LYS A 294 -2.16 -7.29 14.35
CA LYS A 294 -1.39 -6.67 15.45
C LYS A 294 -0.25 -7.58 15.91
N ALA A 295 -0.51 -8.87 16.07
CA ALA A 295 0.53 -9.84 16.46
C ALA A 295 1.69 -9.89 15.44
N ALA A 296 1.40 -9.77 14.14
CA ALA A 296 2.43 -9.66 13.11
C ALA A 296 3.22 -8.35 13.21
N LEU A 297 2.53 -7.20 13.41
CA LEU A 297 3.18 -5.91 13.61
C LEU A 297 4.12 -5.91 14.81
N ASP A 298 3.75 -6.62 15.89
CA ASP A 298 4.57 -6.71 17.11
C ASP A 298 5.87 -7.49 16.93
N GLU A 299 6.02 -8.23 15.82
CA GLU A 299 7.28 -8.91 15.48
C GLU A 299 8.27 -8.02 14.71
N LEU A 300 7.82 -6.87 14.21
CA LEU A 300 8.64 -5.95 13.43
C LEU A 300 9.46 -5.01 14.35
N GLY A 301 10.69 -4.65 13.91
CA GLY A 301 11.56 -3.72 14.63
C GLY A 301 12.23 -4.28 15.87
N LYS A 302 12.07 -5.56 16.19
CA LYS A 302 12.72 -6.21 17.36
C LYS A 302 14.20 -6.49 17.17
N GLY A 303 14.66 -6.59 15.93
CA GLY A 303 16.06 -6.92 15.57
C GLY A 303 16.97 -5.71 15.37
N SER A 304 16.46 -4.49 15.52
CA SER A 304 17.18 -3.23 15.24
C SER A 304 17.85 -2.63 16.48
N LYS A 305 18.13 -3.43 17.51
CA LYS A 305 18.84 -2.96 18.74
C LYS A 305 20.26 -3.51 18.81
#